data_807a77b5e8a18a35b3412f8af186f4bc
#
_entry.id   807a77b5e8a18a35b3412f8af186f4bc
#
_cell.length_a   1.000
_cell.length_b   1.000
_cell.length_c   1.000
_cell.angle_alpha   90.00
_cell.angle_beta   90.00
_cell.angle_gamma   90.00
#
_symmetry.space_group_name_H-M   'P 1'
#
loop_
_entity.id
_entity.type
_entity.pdbx_description
1 polymer ?
#
loop_
_entity_poly.entity_id
_entity_poly.type
_entity_poly.pdbx_seq_one_letter_code
_entity_poly.pdbx_strand_id
1 'polypeptide(L)'
;MLDCTITQTKDLEPVIYEWGAVKWVANSDLDPGCEQSFGLVQILPGKLNPEHWHSGAEELIYRLQGESDVRVGGRHMTIGPGQTMAIPKGTKHEVANHGWEPVIYVCSFSASRRGTLFEDPSAPGARPLSGKSGQPW
;
A
#
# COMPACT_ATOMS: atom_id res chain seq x y z
N MET A 1 8.59 5.42 -24.74
CA MET A 1 9.90 5.20 -24.10
C MET A 1 9.93 5.96 -22.81
N LEU A 2 10.38 5.30 -21.75
CA LEU A 2 10.50 5.92 -20.44
C LEU A 2 11.80 6.73 -20.38
N ASP A 3 11.70 8.02 -20.09
CA ASP A 3 12.85 8.86 -19.77
C ASP A 3 13.09 8.87 -18.27
N CYS A 4 14.28 9.30 -17.84
CA CYS A 4 14.54 9.51 -16.43
C CYS A 4 13.73 10.70 -15.92
N THR A 5 12.78 10.45 -15.05
CA THR A 5 11.91 11.46 -14.48
C THR A 5 12.13 11.60 -12.98
N ILE A 6 11.85 12.79 -12.46
CA ILE A 6 11.86 13.05 -11.01
C ILE A 6 10.46 13.45 -10.59
N THR A 7 9.88 12.67 -9.71
CA THR A 7 8.55 12.94 -9.14
C THR A 7 8.68 13.48 -7.73
N GLN A 8 8.03 14.62 -7.45
CA GLN A 8 7.99 15.21 -6.12
C GLN A 8 6.76 14.70 -5.37
N THR A 9 6.95 13.91 -4.34
CA THR A 9 5.86 13.35 -3.53
C THR A 9 4.91 14.41 -2.99
N LYS A 10 5.43 15.58 -2.62
CA LYS A 10 4.61 16.68 -2.09
C LYS A 10 3.59 17.22 -3.09
N ASP A 11 3.85 17.09 -4.38
CA ASP A 11 3.01 17.61 -5.45
C ASP A 11 1.97 16.61 -5.94
N LEU A 12 1.99 15.40 -5.39
CA LEU A 12 1.07 14.33 -5.76
C LEU A 12 -0.19 14.36 -4.88
N GLU A 13 -1.34 14.19 -5.52
CA GLU A 13 -2.60 14.05 -4.80
C GLU A 13 -2.69 12.67 -4.14
N PRO A 14 -3.03 12.61 -2.86
CA PRO A 14 -3.23 11.33 -2.18
C PRO A 14 -4.55 10.68 -2.60
N VAL A 15 -4.55 9.35 -2.62
CA VAL A 15 -5.78 8.56 -2.62
C VAL A 15 -6.18 8.36 -1.16
N ILE A 16 -7.36 8.84 -0.77
CA ILE A 16 -7.83 8.81 0.62
C ILE A 16 -8.75 7.62 0.85
N TYR A 17 -8.47 6.89 1.91
CA TYR A 17 -9.26 5.76 2.39
C TYR A 17 -9.76 6.03 3.81
N GLU A 18 -10.72 5.24 4.27
CA GLU A 18 -11.23 5.31 5.65
C GLU A 18 -10.10 5.13 6.68
N TRP A 19 -9.10 4.34 6.35
CA TRP A 19 -7.98 4.02 7.25
C TRP A 19 -6.77 4.96 7.10
N GLY A 20 -6.72 5.81 6.09
CA GLY A 20 -5.57 6.68 5.85
C GLY A 20 -5.43 7.10 4.40
N ALA A 21 -4.23 7.04 3.86
CA ALA A 21 -3.95 7.54 2.53
C ALA A 21 -2.80 6.81 1.85
N VAL A 22 -2.81 6.85 0.52
CA VAL A 22 -1.71 6.38 -0.31
C VAL A 22 -1.34 7.47 -1.30
N LYS A 23 -0.04 7.76 -1.42
CA LYS A 23 0.50 8.54 -2.55
C LYS A 23 1.27 7.59 -3.44
N TRP A 24 0.79 7.38 -4.65
CA TRP A 24 1.52 6.64 -5.67
C TRP A 24 2.56 7.54 -6.30
N VAL A 25 3.82 7.14 -6.22
CA VAL A 25 4.96 7.96 -6.68
C VAL A 25 5.61 7.40 -7.95
N ALA A 26 5.38 6.14 -8.27
CA ALA A 26 5.80 5.54 -9.54
C ALA A 26 4.83 4.42 -9.94
N ASN A 27 4.38 4.43 -11.14
CA ASN A 27 3.62 3.37 -11.82
C ASN A 27 3.43 3.76 -13.29
N SER A 28 2.79 2.90 -14.08
CA SER A 28 2.59 3.16 -15.50
C SER A 28 1.56 4.25 -15.83
N ASP A 29 0.78 4.72 -14.85
CA ASP A 29 -0.09 5.88 -15.06
C ASP A 29 0.69 7.20 -14.99
N LEU A 30 1.68 7.24 -14.11
CA LEU A 30 2.54 8.41 -13.95
C LEU A 30 3.64 8.44 -15.01
N ASP A 31 4.24 7.30 -15.27
CA ASP A 31 5.32 7.13 -16.24
C ASP A 31 5.01 5.95 -17.16
N PRO A 32 4.45 6.20 -18.36
CA PRO A 32 4.18 5.13 -19.31
C PRO A 32 5.42 4.29 -19.60
N GLY A 33 5.31 2.99 -19.40
CA GLY A 33 6.43 2.06 -19.54
C GLY A 33 7.10 1.69 -18.22
N CYS A 34 6.72 2.32 -17.10
CA CYS A 34 7.18 1.90 -15.79
C CYS A 34 6.67 0.49 -15.46
N GLU A 35 7.58 -0.42 -15.12
CA GLU A 35 7.26 -1.83 -14.87
C GLU A 35 6.96 -2.14 -13.41
N GLN A 36 7.13 -1.16 -12.53
CA GLN A 36 6.91 -1.30 -11.08
C GLN A 36 5.82 -0.36 -10.61
N SER A 37 5.34 -0.56 -9.40
CA SER A 37 4.60 0.45 -8.68
C SER A 37 5.21 0.67 -7.30
N PHE A 38 5.20 1.93 -6.87
CA PHE A 38 5.87 2.36 -5.66
C PHE A 38 5.03 3.46 -5.02
N GLY A 39 4.75 3.31 -3.72
CA GLY A 39 3.89 4.24 -3.02
C GLY A 39 4.31 4.49 -1.58
N LEU A 40 3.80 5.60 -1.04
CA LEU A 40 3.85 5.92 0.37
C LEU A 40 2.46 5.72 0.96
N VAL A 41 2.40 4.96 2.06
CA VAL A 41 1.15 4.62 2.74
C VAL A 41 1.17 5.18 4.15
N GLN A 42 0.04 5.73 4.56
CA GLN A 42 -0.20 6.17 5.92
C GLN A 42 -1.45 5.46 6.46
N ILE A 43 -1.32 4.81 7.62
CA ILE A 43 -2.46 4.24 8.33
C ILE A 43 -2.64 5.01 9.64
N LEU A 44 -3.82 5.57 9.82
CA LEU A 44 -4.15 6.38 11.00
C LEU A 44 -4.27 5.52 12.27
N PRO A 45 -4.03 6.10 13.46
CA PRO A 45 -4.22 5.39 14.72
C PRO A 45 -5.60 4.74 14.84
N GLY A 46 -5.64 3.49 15.27
CA GLY A 46 -6.87 2.72 15.44
C GLY A 46 -7.51 2.21 14.16
N LYS A 47 -6.86 2.38 13.04
CA LYS A 47 -7.39 1.99 11.72
C LYS A 47 -6.64 0.79 11.16
N LEU A 48 -7.24 0.16 10.14
CA LEU A 48 -6.63 -0.95 9.43
C LEU A 48 -6.93 -0.87 7.93
N ASN A 49 -5.96 -1.28 7.13
CA ASN A 49 -6.15 -1.59 5.73
C ASN A 49 -6.68 -3.02 5.65
N PRO A 50 -7.92 -3.23 5.17
CA PRO A 50 -8.59 -4.52 5.29
C PRO A 50 -7.91 -5.62 4.49
N GLU A 51 -8.22 -6.86 4.83
CA GLU A 51 -7.61 -8.04 4.21
C GLU A 51 -7.75 -8.02 2.70
N HIS A 52 -6.61 -8.12 2.04
CA HIS A 52 -6.49 -8.09 0.59
C HIS A 52 -5.26 -8.88 0.13
N TRP A 53 -5.17 -9.07 -1.17
CA TRP A 53 -3.98 -9.66 -1.81
C TRP A 53 -3.75 -9.05 -3.18
N HIS A 54 -2.57 -9.26 -3.71
CA HIS A 54 -2.18 -8.80 -5.04
C HIS A 54 -1.94 -10.01 -5.93
N SER A 55 -2.80 -10.21 -6.92
CA SER A 55 -2.70 -11.37 -7.82
C SER A 55 -1.62 -11.19 -8.88
N GLY A 56 -1.19 -9.96 -9.14
CA GLY A 56 -0.24 -9.61 -10.20
C GLY A 56 1.17 -9.28 -9.73
N ALA A 57 1.43 -9.18 -8.44
CA ALA A 57 2.72 -8.70 -7.95
C ALA A 57 3.08 -9.22 -6.56
N GLU A 58 4.38 -9.34 -6.30
CA GLU A 58 4.95 -9.40 -4.97
C GLU A 58 4.99 -7.98 -4.39
N GLU A 59 4.79 -7.85 -3.10
CA GLU A 59 4.88 -6.58 -2.38
C GLU A 59 6.02 -6.59 -1.36
N LEU A 60 6.78 -5.50 -1.32
CA LEU A 60 7.69 -5.20 -0.21
C LEU A 60 7.11 -4.02 0.57
N ILE A 61 7.09 -4.15 1.90
CA ILE A 61 6.73 -3.07 2.82
C ILE A 61 7.98 -2.70 3.62
N TYR A 62 8.41 -1.44 3.52
CA TYR A 62 9.49 -0.91 4.35
C TYR A 62 8.93 0.13 5.32
N ARG A 63 9.05 -0.13 6.63
CA ARG A 63 8.50 0.75 7.65
C ARG A 63 9.39 1.95 7.91
N LEU A 64 8.79 3.15 7.80
CA LEU A 64 9.44 4.42 8.11
C LEU A 64 9.10 4.91 9.51
N GLN A 65 7.83 4.76 9.93
CA GLN A 65 7.33 5.27 11.22
C GLN A 65 6.25 4.36 11.77
N GLY A 66 6.25 4.20 13.09
CA GLY A 66 5.22 3.48 13.83
C GLY A 66 5.31 1.97 13.69
N GLU A 67 4.63 1.27 14.59
CA GLU A 67 4.51 -0.19 14.56
C GLU A 67 3.10 -0.59 14.12
N SER A 68 3.01 -1.64 13.33
CA SER A 68 1.73 -2.23 12.97
C SER A 68 1.74 -3.73 13.18
N ASP A 69 0.54 -4.26 13.40
CA ASP A 69 0.27 -5.68 13.30
C ASP A 69 -0.05 -6.01 11.83
N VAL A 70 0.66 -6.98 11.27
CA VAL A 70 0.38 -7.52 9.94
C VAL A 70 -0.13 -8.93 10.12
N ARG A 71 -1.37 -9.15 9.75
CA ARG A 71 -1.99 -10.48 9.79
C ARG A 71 -1.85 -11.14 8.42
N VAL A 72 -1.28 -12.35 8.44
CA VAL A 72 -1.15 -13.20 7.25
C VAL A 72 -1.70 -14.57 7.61
N GLY A 73 -2.88 -14.92 7.11
CA GLY A 73 -3.62 -16.08 7.55
C GLY A 73 -3.94 -15.97 9.04
N GLY A 74 -3.66 -17.00 9.83
CA GLY A 74 -3.83 -16.98 11.28
C GLY A 74 -2.65 -16.40 12.05
N ARG A 75 -1.61 -15.92 11.37
CA ARG A 75 -0.39 -15.40 12.00
C ARG A 75 -0.43 -13.90 12.10
N HIS A 76 -0.02 -13.39 13.24
CA HIS A 76 0.21 -11.98 13.49
C HIS A 76 1.70 -11.70 13.62
N MET A 77 2.17 -10.66 12.94
CA MET A 77 3.56 -10.24 12.97
C MET A 77 3.62 -8.75 13.19
N THR A 78 4.48 -8.30 14.11
CA THR A 78 4.71 -6.89 14.32
C THR A 78 5.84 -6.43 13.40
N ILE A 79 5.63 -5.33 12.70
CA ILE A 79 6.65 -4.68 11.89
C ILE A 79 6.81 -3.22 12.36
N GLY A 80 8.05 -2.83 12.61
CA GLY A 80 8.43 -1.50 13.10
C GLY A 80 9.49 -0.83 12.24
N PRO A 81 9.89 0.41 12.60
CA PRO A 81 10.83 1.22 11.80
C PRO A 81 12.12 0.47 11.44
N GLY A 82 12.52 0.59 10.17
CA GLY A 82 13.72 -0.05 9.66
C GLY A 82 13.55 -1.52 9.26
N GLN A 83 12.35 -2.07 9.42
CA GLN A 83 12.07 -3.46 9.03
C GLN A 83 11.37 -3.52 7.68
N THR A 84 11.65 -4.58 6.94
CA THR A 84 11.03 -4.89 5.65
C THR A 84 10.29 -6.20 5.75
N MET A 85 9.09 -6.24 5.19
CA MET A 85 8.32 -7.47 5.00
C MET A 85 8.14 -7.72 3.51
N ALA A 86 8.46 -8.94 3.08
CA ALA A 86 8.17 -9.40 1.72
C ALA A 86 6.87 -10.22 1.74
N ILE A 87 5.92 -9.82 0.92
CA ILE A 87 4.61 -10.47 0.80
C ILE A 87 4.53 -11.11 -0.59
N PRO A 88 4.57 -12.43 -0.69
CA PRO A 88 4.51 -13.10 -1.98
C PRO A 88 3.20 -12.82 -2.72
N LYS A 89 3.26 -12.89 -4.05
CA LYS A 89 2.08 -12.78 -4.91
C LYS A 89 0.95 -13.69 -4.41
N GLY A 90 -0.27 -13.15 -4.34
CA GLY A 90 -1.46 -13.89 -3.94
C GLY A 90 -1.63 -14.11 -2.44
N THR A 91 -0.72 -13.62 -1.61
CA THR A 91 -0.80 -13.81 -0.16
C THR A 91 -1.74 -12.80 0.48
N LYS A 92 -2.81 -13.28 1.11
CA LYS A 92 -3.77 -12.44 1.83
C LYS A 92 -3.12 -11.85 3.09
N HIS A 93 -3.30 -10.55 3.27
CA HIS A 93 -2.75 -9.84 4.41
C HIS A 93 -3.61 -8.63 4.79
N GLU A 94 -3.46 -8.21 6.05
CA GLU A 94 -4.12 -7.05 6.64
C GLU A 94 -3.09 -6.29 7.45
N VAL A 95 -3.13 -4.97 7.40
CA VAL A 95 -2.22 -4.12 8.19
C VAL A 95 -3.03 -3.26 9.14
N ALA A 96 -2.82 -3.44 10.45
CA ALA A 96 -3.56 -2.73 11.49
C ALA A 96 -2.64 -1.86 12.33
N ASN A 97 -3.06 -0.61 12.56
CA ASN A 97 -2.37 0.32 13.45
C ASN A 97 -3.10 0.36 14.80
N HIS A 98 -2.57 -0.35 15.80
CA HIS A 98 -3.10 -0.35 17.16
C HIS A 98 -2.46 0.73 18.05
N GLY A 99 -1.53 1.50 17.52
CA GLY A 99 -0.83 2.55 18.24
C GLY A 99 -1.59 3.88 18.22
N TRP A 100 -0.93 4.91 18.71
CA TRP A 100 -1.46 6.28 18.82
C TRP A 100 -0.83 7.25 17.83
N GLU A 101 0.21 6.83 17.10
CA GLU A 101 0.83 7.60 16.05
C GLU A 101 0.52 7.02 14.68
N PRO A 102 0.57 7.81 13.59
CA PRO A 102 0.42 7.26 12.26
C PRO A 102 1.50 6.25 11.92
N VAL A 103 1.10 5.17 11.25
CA VAL A 103 2.02 4.21 10.64
C VAL A 103 2.31 4.70 9.23
N ILE A 104 3.59 4.81 8.89
CA ILE A 104 4.03 5.25 7.55
C ILE A 104 5.00 4.21 6.99
N TYR A 105 4.74 3.77 5.77
CA TYR A 105 5.61 2.82 5.09
C TYR A 105 5.67 3.08 3.58
N VAL A 106 6.74 2.58 3.01
CA VAL A 106 6.90 2.47 1.56
C VAL A 106 6.38 1.11 1.15
N CYS A 107 5.54 1.06 0.12
CA CYS A 107 5.19 -0.18 -0.56
C CYS A 107 5.80 -0.19 -1.97
N SER A 108 6.43 -1.31 -2.31
CA SER A 108 7.03 -1.53 -3.61
C SER A 108 6.48 -2.83 -4.20
N PHE A 109 6.05 -2.77 -5.44
CA PHE A 109 5.47 -3.93 -6.12
C PHE A 109 6.28 -4.31 -7.35
N SER A 110 6.38 -5.60 -7.58
CA SER A 110 7.15 -6.17 -8.71
C SER A 110 6.50 -5.94 -10.08
N ALA A 111 5.31 -5.34 -10.11
CA ALA A 111 4.61 -5.02 -11.33
C ALA A 111 3.90 -3.67 -11.20
N SER A 112 3.71 -2.98 -12.32
CA SER A 112 2.93 -1.76 -12.36
C SER A 112 1.44 -2.01 -12.08
N ARG A 113 0.93 -3.18 -12.47
CA ARG A 113 -0.44 -3.62 -12.19
C ARG A 113 -0.42 -4.73 -11.16
N ARG A 114 -0.88 -4.43 -9.96
CA ARG A 114 -0.82 -5.32 -8.79
C ARG A 114 -1.94 -6.35 -8.77
N GLY A 115 -3.09 -6.02 -9.34
CA GLY A 115 -4.28 -6.87 -9.27
C GLY A 115 -4.83 -6.97 -7.85
N THR A 116 -5.05 -5.84 -7.17
CA THR A 116 -5.53 -5.82 -5.78
C THR A 116 -6.96 -6.34 -5.66
N LEU A 117 -7.16 -7.32 -4.80
CA LEU A 117 -8.45 -7.93 -4.51
C LEU A 117 -8.68 -7.92 -2.99
N PHE A 118 -9.92 -7.67 -2.57
CA PHE A 118 -10.29 -7.63 -1.15
C PHE A 118 -11.12 -8.86 -0.78
N GLU A 119 -10.88 -9.40 0.41
CA GLU A 119 -11.68 -10.52 0.95
C GLU A 119 -13.14 -10.11 1.09
N ASP A 120 -13.38 -8.90 1.60
CA ASP A 120 -14.71 -8.29 1.62
C ASP A 120 -14.65 -6.95 0.87
N PRO A 121 -15.09 -6.91 -0.40
CA PRO A 121 -15.09 -5.66 -1.18
C PRO A 121 -15.99 -4.56 -0.61
N SER A 122 -16.89 -4.91 0.32
CA SER A 122 -17.76 -3.95 1.00
C SER A 122 -17.20 -3.43 2.32
N ALA A 123 -16.07 -3.99 2.78
CA ALA A 123 -15.45 -3.57 4.03
C ALA A 123 -15.08 -2.07 4.01
N PRO A 124 -15.21 -1.38 5.15
CA PRO A 124 -14.70 -0.02 5.27
C PRO A 124 -13.21 0.02 4.88
N GLY A 125 -12.86 0.92 3.96
CA GLY A 125 -11.48 1.04 3.50
C GLY A 125 -11.10 0.18 2.31
N ALA A 126 -11.98 -0.69 1.80
CA ALA A 126 -11.73 -1.43 0.57
C ALA A 126 -11.81 -0.53 -0.67
N ARG A 127 -12.51 0.60 -0.56
CA ARG A 127 -12.64 1.59 -1.64
C ARG A 127 -12.15 2.95 -1.18
N PRO A 128 -11.56 3.74 -2.08
CA PRO A 128 -11.16 5.09 -1.75
C PRO A 128 -12.38 5.99 -1.50
N LEU A 129 -12.21 6.95 -0.58
CA LEU A 129 -13.18 8.00 -0.30
C LEU A 129 -12.99 9.18 -1.27
N SER A 130 -11.76 9.46 -1.67
CA SER A 130 -11.43 10.51 -2.62
C SER A 130 -10.07 10.25 -3.27
N GLY A 131 -9.82 10.94 -4.35
CA GLY A 131 -8.62 10.77 -5.17
C GLY A 131 -8.86 9.77 -6.28
N LYS A 132 -8.00 9.77 -7.28
CA LYS A 132 -8.02 8.73 -8.30
C LYS A 132 -7.58 7.45 -7.64
N SER A 133 -8.50 6.51 -7.49
CA SER A 133 -8.08 5.16 -7.16
C SER A 133 -7.05 4.77 -8.21
N GLY A 134 -5.87 4.48 -7.77
CA GLY A 134 -4.98 3.76 -8.66
C GLY A 134 -5.63 2.43 -8.97
N GLN A 135 -6.67 2.39 -9.73
CA GLN A 135 -7.32 1.27 -10.39
C GLN A 135 -6.98 -0.13 -9.86
N PRO A 136 -7.74 -1.16 -10.19
CA PRO A 136 -7.49 -2.55 -9.74
C PRO A 136 -6.14 -3.05 -10.24
N TRP A 137 -5.27 -2.24 -9.99
CA TRP A 137 -3.89 -2.33 -10.27
C TRP A 137 -3.26 -3.53 -9.62
#